data_dd7027d07bdb4f9b8f841fc435eb1a95
#
_entry.id   dd7027d07bdb4f9b8f841fc435eb1a95
#
_cell.length_a   1.000
_cell.length_b   1.000
_cell.length_c   1.000
_cell.angle_alpha   90.00
_cell.angle_beta   90.00
_cell.angle_gamma   90.00
#
_symmetry.space_group_name_H-M   'P 1'
#
loop_
_entity.id
_entity.type
_entity.pdbx_description
1 polymer ?
#
loop_
_entity_poly.entity_id
_entity_poly.type
_entity_poly.pdbx_seq_one_letter_code
_entity_poly.pdbx_strand_id
1 'polypeptide(L)'
;MPQRRVPRAFSLPWGSGQILEEAGIEGGLHAPALQLLNYELGEKKGQQAIRFAAYSVEGEMEDRPLIINEREFDALRREIDRSPRLKALLRRLVE
;
A
#
# COMPACT_ATOMS: atom_id res chain seq x y z
N MET A 1 -5.49 14.18 13.81
CA MET A 1 -6.62 13.63 13.07
C MET A 1 -6.67 12.12 13.22
N PRO A 2 -7.84 11.57 13.41
CA PRO A 2 -7.93 10.12 13.56
C PRO A 2 -7.53 9.41 12.27
N GLN A 3 -6.98 8.24 12.45
CA GLN A 3 -6.67 7.39 11.32
C GLN A 3 -7.96 6.94 10.64
N ARG A 4 -7.85 6.63 9.36
CA ARG A 4 -8.98 6.13 8.61
C ARG A 4 -9.39 4.77 9.14
N ARG A 5 -10.67 4.53 9.14
CA ARG A 5 -11.19 3.25 9.63
C ARG A 5 -10.80 2.11 8.71
N VAL A 6 -10.49 0.98 9.32
CA VAL A 6 -10.31 -0.28 8.62
C VAL A 6 -11.13 -1.34 9.35
N PRO A 7 -11.65 -2.34 8.65
CA PRO A 7 -11.58 -2.48 7.20
C PRO A 7 -12.47 -1.48 6.48
N ARG A 8 -12.07 -1.12 5.27
CA ARG A 8 -12.94 -0.32 4.41
C ARG A 8 -12.74 -0.73 2.96
N ALA A 9 -13.76 -0.49 2.15
CA ALA A 9 -13.76 -0.94 0.77
C ALA A 9 -12.76 -0.18 -0.09
N PHE A 10 -12.20 -0.86 -1.07
CA PHE A 10 -11.50 -0.22 -2.17
C PHE A 10 -12.02 -0.79 -3.48
N SER A 11 -11.87 0.00 -4.55
CA SER A 11 -12.30 -0.42 -5.87
C SER A 11 -11.29 0.05 -6.90
N LEU A 12 -10.87 -0.86 -7.76
CA LEU A 12 -9.91 -0.61 -8.83
C LEU A 12 -10.48 -1.18 -10.11
N PRO A 13 -10.00 -0.73 -11.27
CA PRO A 13 -10.52 -1.25 -12.54
C PRO A 13 -10.45 -2.77 -12.68
N TRP A 14 -9.47 -3.42 -12.03
CA TRP A 14 -9.28 -4.87 -12.15
C TRP A 14 -9.79 -5.67 -10.96
N GLY A 15 -10.38 -5.01 -9.97
CA GLY A 15 -10.92 -5.75 -8.83
C GLY A 15 -11.20 -4.86 -7.64
N SER A 16 -11.84 -5.43 -6.65
CA SER A 16 -12.22 -4.70 -5.45
C SER A 16 -12.13 -5.61 -4.23
N GLY A 17 -12.18 -5.01 -3.06
CA GLY A 17 -12.13 -5.75 -1.82
C GLY A 17 -12.06 -4.81 -0.63
N GLN A 18 -11.28 -5.21 0.37
CA GLN A 18 -11.17 -4.48 1.62
C GLN A 18 -9.72 -4.09 1.92
N ILE A 19 -9.55 -2.89 2.44
CA ILE A 19 -8.30 -2.49 3.08
C ILE A 19 -8.38 -3.02 4.50
N LEU A 20 -7.54 -3.98 4.84
CA LEU A 20 -7.61 -4.67 6.13
C LEU A 20 -6.79 -3.98 7.21
N GLU A 21 -5.65 -3.40 6.84
CA GLU A 21 -4.78 -2.68 7.75
C GLU A 21 -4.19 -1.49 7.04
N GLU A 22 -3.88 -0.48 7.80
CA GLU A 22 -3.28 0.72 7.24
C GLU A 22 -2.30 1.33 8.24
N ALA A 23 -1.10 1.63 7.77
CA ALA A 23 -0.11 2.38 8.54
C ALA A 23 0.10 3.71 7.83
N GLY A 24 -0.21 4.79 8.50
CA GLY A 24 -0.12 6.11 7.88
C GLY A 24 0.42 7.15 8.83
N ILE A 25 0.94 8.23 8.27
CA ILE A 25 1.42 9.38 9.00
C ILE A 25 0.52 10.55 8.69
N GLU A 26 0.19 11.34 9.70
CA GLU A 26 -0.61 12.54 9.52
C GLU A 26 0.26 13.77 9.38
N GLY A 27 -0.32 14.79 8.78
CA GLY A 27 0.30 16.10 8.68
C GLY A 27 1.04 16.33 7.38
N GLY A 28 1.34 17.61 7.12
CA GLY A 28 2.00 18.00 5.91
C GLY A 28 1.07 18.00 4.71
N LEU A 29 1.65 18.30 3.55
CA LEU A 29 0.89 18.34 2.30
C LEU A 29 0.58 16.96 1.75
N HIS A 30 1.40 15.99 2.10
CA HIS A 30 1.24 14.61 1.66
C HIS A 30 1.32 13.70 2.87
N ALA A 31 0.25 13.00 3.15
CA ALA A 31 0.21 12.06 4.25
C ALA A 31 0.42 10.65 3.69
N PRO A 32 1.63 10.09 3.80
CA PRO A 32 1.89 8.76 3.24
C PRO A 32 1.21 7.67 4.06
N ALA A 33 0.79 6.62 3.36
CA ALA A 33 0.16 5.48 3.99
C ALA A 33 0.51 4.20 3.24
N LEU A 34 0.71 3.12 3.98
CA LEU A 34 0.84 1.79 3.43
C LEU A 34 -0.41 1.01 3.81
N GLN A 35 -0.99 0.34 2.83
CA GLN A 35 -2.27 -0.32 3.01
C GLN A 35 -2.20 -1.78 2.59
N LEU A 36 -2.77 -2.65 3.41
CA LEU A 36 -2.93 -4.06 3.05
C LEU A 36 -4.27 -4.21 2.35
N LEU A 37 -4.22 -4.56 1.07
CA LEU A 37 -5.40 -4.80 0.27
C LEU A 37 -5.69 -6.30 0.20
N ASN A 38 -6.95 -6.65 0.37
CA ASN A 38 -7.39 -8.03 0.18
C ASN A 38 -8.47 -8.03 -0.90
N TYR A 39 -8.17 -8.66 -2.03
CA TYR A 39 -9.10 -8.69 -3.17
C TYR A 39 -10.20 -9.71 -2.92
N GLU A 40 -11.43 -9.27 -3.05
CA GLU A 40 -12.60 -10.12 -2.89
C GLU A 40 -13.29 -10.42 -4.22
N LEU A 41 -13.13 -9.52 -5.19
CA LEU A 41 -13.76 -9.62 -6.51
C LEU A 41 -12.74 -9.27 -7.59
N GLY A 42 -12.92 -9.83 -8.77
CA GLY A 42 -12.11 -9.52 -9.93
C GLY A 42 -11.02 -10.54 -10.20
N GLU A 43 -10.10 -10.18 -11.08
CA GLU A 43 -9.06 -11.08 -11.54
C GLU A 43 -8.15 -11.57 -10.41
N LYS A 44 -7.99 -10.76 -9.37
CA LYS A 44 -7.06 -11.07 -8.29
C LYS A 44 -7.76 -11.55 -7.02
N LYS A 45 -9.01 -11.97 -7.15
CA LYS A 45 -9.78 -12.47 -6.01
C LYS A 45 -8.97 -13.49 -5.20
N GLY A 46 -8.92 -13.28 -3.89
CA GLY A 46 -8.19 -14.15 -2.97
C GLY A 46 -6.73 -13.79 -2.80
N GLN A 47 -6.23 -12.80 -3.54
CA GLN A 47 -4.85 -12.35 -3.43
C GLN A 47 -4.77 -11.09 -2.59
N GLN A 48 -3.56 -10.79 -2.13
CA GLN A 48 -3.29 -9.58 -1.36
C GLN A 48 -2.30 -8.69 -2.09
N ALA A 49 -2.28 -7.43 -1.70
CA ALA A 49 -1.37 -6.45 -2.26
C ALA A 49 -1.04 -5.40 -1.21
N ILE A 50 0.07 -4.70 -1.41
CA ILE A 50 0.41 -3.52 -0.62
C ILE A 50 0.23 -2.32 -1.52
N ARG A 51 -0.48 -1.31 -1.03
CA ARG A 51 -0.64 -0.05 -1.74
C ARG A 51 0.10 1.05 -0.99
N PHE A 52 0.98 1.73 -1.72
CA PHE A 52 1.65 2.93 -1.22
C PHE A 52 0.82 4.11 -1.68
N ALA A 53 0.18 4.79 -0.77
CA ALA A 53 -0.72 5.87 -1.06
C ALA A 53 -0.27 7.15 -0.37
N ALA A 54 -0.75 8.27 -0.85
CA ALA A 54 -0.60 9.54 -0.17
C ALA A 54 -1.94 10.25 -0.20
N TYR A 55 -2.23 10.99 0.86
CA TYR A 55 -3.49 11.71 1.00
C TYR A 55 -3.23 13.19 1.12
N SER A 56 -4.09 13.98 0.48
CA SER A 56 -4.02 15.43 0.56
C SER A 56 -4.50 15.92 1.93
N VAL A 57 -4.34 17.23 2.18
CA VAL A 57 -4.85 17.85 3.41
C VAL A 57 -6.34 17.67 3.55
N GLU A 58 -7.06 17.58 2.43
CA GLU A 58 -8.50 17.37 2.43
C GLU A 58 -8.89 15.91 2.68
N GLY A 59 -7.91 15.03 2.76
CA GLY A 59 -8.17 13.62 3.01
C GLY A 59 -8.43 12.80 1.76
N GLU A 60 -8.16 13.34 0.58
CA GLU A 60 -8.35 12.63 -0.67
C GLU A 60 -7.06 11.95 -1.10
N MET A 61 -7.18 10.73 -1.61
CA MET A 61 -6.02 10.00 -2.10
C MET A 61 -5.46 10.69 -3.34
N GLU A 62 -4.14 10.89 -3.35
CA GLU A 62 -3.48 11.45 -4.52
C GLU A 62 -3.49 10.43 -5.65
N ASP A 63 -3.43 10.95 -6.88
CA ASP A 63 -3.50 10.11 -8.07
C ASP A 63 -2.35 9.11 -8.14
N ARG A 64 -2.64 7.97 -8.72
CA ARG A 64 -1.66 6.94 -9.09
C ARG A 64 -0.88 6.36 -7.91
N PRO A 65 -1.57 5.81 -6.93
CA PRO A 65 -0.87 5.08 -5.88
C PRO A 65 -0.13 3.88 -6.47
N LEU A 66 0.99 3.53 -5.87
CA LEU A 66 1.75 2.36 -6.29
C LEU A 66 1.15 1.13 -5.60
N ILE A 67 0.82 0.12 -6.39
CA ILE A 67 0.30 -1.13 -5.85
C ILE A 67 1.25 -2.25 -6.23
N ILE A 68 1.69 -3.02 -5.23
CA ILE A 68 2.54 -4.19 -5.43
C ILE A 68 1.73 -5.41 -4.99
N ASN A 69 1.45 -6.29 -5.95
CA ASN A 69 0.69 -7.50 -5.65
C ASN A 69 1.63 -8.54 -5.07
N GLU A 70 1.12 -9.41 -4.20
CA GLU A 70 1.98 -10.36 -3.51
C GLU A 70 2.72 -11.30 -4.47
N ARG A 71 2.14 -11.58 -5.64
CA ARG A 71 2.81 -12.39 -6.66
C ARG A 71 4.10 -11.74 -7.20
N GLU A 72 4.25 -10.44 -7.00
CA GLU A 72 5.42 -9.69 -7.45
C GLU A 72 6.50 -9.59 -6.37
N PHE A 73 6.18 -9.99 -5.14
CA PHE A 73 7.08 -9.80 -4.01
C PHE A 73 8.43 -10.49 -4.20
N ASP A 74 8.43 -11.73 -4.69
CA ASP A 74 9.70 -12.46 -4.83
C ASP A 74 10.63 -11.81 -5.85
N ALA A 75 10.07 -11.38 -6.97
CA ALA A 75 10.87 -10.71 -8.00
C ALA A 75 11.43 -9.39 -7.47
N LEU A 76 10.60 -8.60 -6.80
CA LEU A 76 11.04 -7.32 -6.25
C LEU A 76 12.08 -7.53 -5.15
N ARG A 77 11.89 -8.55 -4.31
CA ARG A 77 12.84 -8.87 -3.25
C ARG A 77 14.23 -9.18 -3.82
N ARG A 78 14.28 -9.94 -4.91
CA ARG A 78 15.57 -10.24 -5.55
C ARG A 78 16.27 -8.97 -6.01
N GLU A 79 15.52 -8.02 -6.55
CA GLU A 79 16.11 -6.76 -6.99
C GLU A 79 16.55 -5.90 -5.80
N ILE A 80 15.79 -5.91 -4.74
CA ILE A 80 16.17 -5.19 -3.51
C ILE A 80 17.45 -5.78 -2.94
N ASP A 81 17.61 -7.10 -2.97
CA ASP A 81 18.84 -7.75 -2.49
C ASP A 81 20.08 -7.30 -3.25
N ARG A 82 19.91 -6.85 -4.48
CA ARG A 82 21.01 -6.31 -5.31
C ARG A 82 21.25 -4.83 -5.03
N SER A 83 20.48 -4.22 -4.18
CA SER A 83 20.53 -2.79 -3.89
C SER A 83 20.76 -2.60 -2.39
N PRO A 84 21.99 -2.81 -1.90
CA PRO A 84 22.23 -2.90 -0.45
C PRO A 84 21.90 -1.62 0.32
N ARG A 85 22.11 -0.45 -0.27
CA ARG A 85 21.78 0.79 0.42
C ARG A 85 20.28 1.01 0.52
N LEU A 86 19.56 0.68 -0.55
CA LEU A 86 18.11 0.73 -0.53
C LEU A 86 17.55 -0.27 0.48
N LYS A 87 18.08 -1.49 0.47
CA LYS A 87 17.66 -2.52 1.41
C LYS A 87 17.85 -2.10 2.85
N ALA A 88 19.00 -1.48 3.15
CA ALA A 88 19.28 -1.02 4.51
C ALA A 88 18.27 0.03 4.97
N LEU A 89 17.90 0.94 4.09
CA LEU A 89 16.93 1.97 4.44
C LEU A 89 15.53 1.40 4.60
N LEU A 90 15.15 0.45 3.74
CA LEU A 90 13.86 -0.23 3.88
C LEU A 90 13.75 -1.00 5.20
N ARG A 91 14.86 -1.58 5.67
CA ARG A 91 14.86 -2.26 6.97
C ARG A 91 14.50 -1.31 8.10
N ARG A 92 14.99 -0.08 8.03
CA ARG A 92 14.64 0.92 9.04
C ARG A 92 13.14 1.26 9.01
N LEU A 93 12.52 1.12 7.85
CA LEU A 93 11.10 1.38 7.72
C LEU A 93 10.25 0.29 8.37
N VAL A 94 10.70 -0.96 8.30
CA VAL A 94 9.87 -2.10 8.72
C VAL A 94 10.40 -2.86 9.94
N GLU A 95 11.58 -2.50 10.43
CA GLU A 95 12.18 -3.17 11.61
C GLU A 95 12.48 -2.18 12.76
#